data_1c38e7e79a3c82d81a11fff9e2cf6656
#
_entry.id   1c38e7e79a3c82d81a11fff9e2cf6656
#
_cell.length_a   1.000
_cell.length_b   1.000
_cell.length_c   1.000
_cell.angle_alpha   90.00
_cell.angle_beta   90.00
_cell.angle_gamma   90.00
#
_symmetry.space_group_name_H-M   'P 1'
#
loop_
_entity.id
_entity.type
_entity.pdbx_description
1 polymer ?
#
loop_
_entity_poly.entity_id
_entity_poly.type
_entity_poly.pdbx_seq_one_letter_code
_entity_poly.pdbx_strand_id
1 'polypeptide(L)'
;MNALALKMLLLTEVRLRMRRTGTLVAVLALIAVTWLMVGDPAKGQALMVVGDLRVAYTSSCLALGSAGLGGLFMGLAGFYLARGRMSEDVRGGAGSVLGVTPVSNAVFLFGRWLGAVAYLCGLLGIFLLTMLALHALRGDGPIQLFVYLQAFALALLPLVFFTAAMAVLCDAWAPLAGKRGDVLYFVFYVTQMAVPIVATAEGAGWSPLLLLDFSGLGAIVMAVRSEVHTSSFVLGGGTFDPALPPVFLSQWMWTAQMGFTRLGCAVVAMLPLLPAIGLFHRFDPERIKVRSTRAGGGRWSPLALINRWLRPLSLLVRPVFALSARTPGVAGYALAVLALTLASNPAAIAAALGLLAAGCLVPNAALGWLATVAVAVWGIMVSDISVRDRQHDVDAMSAAVPGGGERRYTAQFLASCLLALLFTAPVLLRWLSSDPLRGAALLTGLAALAAAASLLGSTSRTSRAFLALFLFGMYVATQAVTVPSLDVVGFNGVADARSVATQLIAGALLLAAGVWHEKWRAVRN
;
A
#
# COMPACT_ATOMS: atom_id res chain seq x y z
N MET A 1 31.09 -1.15 -22.92
CA MET A 1 29.87 -0.30 -22.99
C MET A 1 28.83 -0.65 -21.92
N ASN A 2 28.48 -1.92 -21.75
CA ASN A 2 27.40 -2.30 -20.82
C ASN A 2 27.65 -1.97 -19.34
N ALA A 3 28.90 -2.10 -18.84
CA ALA A 3 29.23 -1.79 -17.44
C ALA A 3 29.10 -0.30 -17.11
N LEU A 4 29.53 0.58 -18.01
CA LEU A 4 29.42 2.03 -17.84
C LEU A 4 27.93 2.44 -17.89
N ALA A 5 27.17 1.93 -18.86
CA ALA A 5 25.73 2.18 -18.95
C ALA A 5 25.00 1.72 -17.69
N LEU A 6 25.32 0.54 -17.16
CA LEU A 6 24.72 0.02 -15.93
C LEU A 6 25.05 0.90 -14.71
N LYS A 7 26.32 1.33 -14.57
CA LYS A 7 26.75 2.25 -13.49
C LYS A 7 26.00 3.57 -13.57
N MET A 8 25.88 4.16 -14.77
CA MET A 8 25.18 5.43 -14.96
C MET A 8 23.67 5.31 -14.68
N LEU A 9 23.03 4.22 -15.12
CA LEU A 9 21.63 3.94 -14.82
C LEU A 9 21.42 3.81 -13.32
N LEU A 10 22.24 3.02 -12.62
CA LEU A 10 22.15 2.85 -11.17
C LEU A 10 22.27 4.18 -10.43
N LEU A 11 23.32 4.95 -10.69
CA LEU A 11 23.57 6.23 -10.01
C LEU A 11 22.46 7.24 -10.27
N THR A 12 21.96 7.31 -11.51
CA THR A 12 20.87 8.20 -11.88
C THR A 12 19.58 7.81 -11.19
N GLU A 13 19.25 6.51 -11.15
CA GLU A 13 18.06 6.01 -10.45
C GLU A 13 18.07 6.34 -8.96
N VAL A 14 19.18 6.07 -8.27
CA VAL A 14 19.31 6.37 -6.84
C VAL A 14 19.18 7.87 -6.59
N ARG A 15 19.90 8.70 -7.34
CA ARG A 15 19.86 10.17 -7.19
C ARG A 15 18.46 10.74 -7.39
N LEU A 16 17.77 10.29 -8.44
CA LEU A 16 16.43 10.78 -8.75
C LEU A 16 15.38 10.36 -7.69
N ARG A 17 15.52 9.17 -7.11
CA ARG A 17 14.63 8.71 -6.04
C ARG A 17 14.90 9.43 -4.72
N MET A 18 16.19 9.60 -4.36
CA MET A 18 16.58 10.29 -3.12
C MET A 18 16.16 11.76 -3.07
N ARG A 19 16.05 12.42 -4.23
CA ARG A 19 15.63 13.83 -4.32
C ARG A 19 14.10 14.03 -4.25
N ARG A 20 13.31 12.97 -4.19
CA ARG A 20 11.86 13.10 -4.08
C ARG A 20 11.47 13.45 -2.65
N THR A 21 10.53 14.40 -2.50
CA THR A 21 9.89 14.69 -1.20
C THR A 21 9.25 13.45 -0.59
N GLY A 22 8.71 12.56 -1.43
CA GLY A 22 8.17 11.25 -1.00
C GLY A 22 9.19 10.35 -0.30
N THR A 23 10.49 10.45 -0.65
CA THR A 23 11.55 9.70 0.05
C THR A 23 11.77 10.24 1.47
N LEU A 24 11.76 11.57 1.65
CA LEU A 24 11.85 12.17 2.98
C LEU A 24 10.67 11.72 3.87
N VAL A 25 9.46 11.77 3.33
CA VAL A 25 8.26 11.31 4.05
C VAL A 25 8.37 9.81 4.39
N ALA A 26 8.85 9.00 3.44
CA ALA A 26 9.05 7.56 3.67
C ALA A 26 10.08 7.28 4.76
N VAL A 27 11.18 8.03 4.81
CA VAL A 27 12.22 7.92 5.86
C VAL A 27 11.64 8.28 7.22
N LEU A 28 10.94 9.42 7.31
CA LEU A 28 10.32 9.84 8.59
C LEU A 28 9.25 8.84 9.06
N ALA A 29 8.42 8.35 8.13
CA ALA A 29 7.43 7.32 8.43
C ALA A 29 8.09 6.00 8.88
N LEU A 30 9.18 5.60 8.23
CA LEU A 30 9.93 4.40 8.59
C LEU A 30 10.51 4.50 10.00
N ILE A 31 11.12 5.64 10.36
CA ILE A 31 11.63 5.89 11.72
C ILE A 31 10.49 5.83 12.74
N ALA A 32 9.36 6.49 12.47
CA ALA A 32 8.22 6.51 13.37
C ALA A 32 7.60 5.10 13.56
N VAL A 33 7.41 4.34 12.48
CA VAL A 33 6.90 2.97 12.53
C VAL A 33 7.87 2.07 13.30
N THR A 34 9.18 2.18 13.04
CA THR A 34 10.21 1.42 13.76
C THR A 34 10.16 1.69 15.25
N TRP A 35 9.98 2.95 15.65
CA TRP A 35 9.84 3.33 17.04
C TRP A 35 8.61 2.70 17.71
N LEU A 36 7.51 2.63 17.00
CA LEU A 36 6.25 2.03 17.47
C LEU A 36 6.30 0.51 17.53
N MET A 37 7.10 -0.13 16.67
CA MET A 37 7.26 -1.60 16.64
C MET A 37 7.89 -2.16 17.92
N VAL A 38 8.84 -1.44 18.50
CA VAL A 38 9.51 -1.87 19.74
C VAL A 38 8.75 -1.30 20.93
N GLY A 39 7.74 -2.05 21.40
CA GLY A 39 6.96 -1.69 22.58
C GLY A 39 7.83 -1.55 23.83
N ASP A 40 7.32 -0.86 24.83
CA ASP A 40 7.96 -0.78 26.15
C ASP A 40 7.50 -2.00 26.98
N PRO A 41 8.41 -2.91 27.38
CA PRO A 41 8.05 -4.07 28.19
C PRO A 41 7.39 -3.71 29.52
N ALA A 42 7.70 -2.55 30.08
CA ALA A 42 7.07 -2.06 31.30
C ALA A 42 5.55 -1.82 31.15
N LYS A 43 5.08 -1.67 29.90
CA LYS A 43 3.65 -1.51 29.56
C LYS A 43 2.95 -2.84 29.23
N GLY A 44 3.61 -3.97 29.46
CA GLY A 44 3.05 -5.30 29.20
C GLY A 44 2.99 -5.67 27.70
N GLN A 45 3.75 -4.99 26.84
CA GLN A 45 3.83 -5.26 25.40
C GLN A 45 5.26 -5.60 24.99
N ALA A 46 5.43 -6.64 24.19
CA ALA A 46 6.72 -7.02 23.64
C ALA A 46 6.68 -7.19 22.13
N LEU A 47 7.81 -6.96 21.47
CA LEU A 47 7.97 -7.13 20.01
C LEU A 47 7.75 -8.60 19.61
N MET A 48 8.17 -9.53 20.46
CA MET A 48 8.06 -10.96 20.22
C MET A 48 7.60 -11.66 21.52
N VAL A 49 6.55 -12.47 21.38
CA VAL A 49 5.99 -13.28 22.49
C VAL A 49 5.88 -14.72 22.00
N VAL A 50 6.31 -15.64 22.84
CA VAL A 50 6.29 -17.09 22.59
C VAL A 50 5.47 -17.74 23.70
N GLY A 51 4.27 -18.23 23.37
CA GLY A 51 3.27 -18.58 24.39
C GLY A 51 2.86 -17.34 25.19
N ASP A 52 3.03 -17.39 26.52
CA ASP A 52 2.80 -16.26 27.42
C ASP A 52 4.10 -15.58 27.88
N LEU A 53 5.25 -16.00 27.32
CA LEU A 53 6.57 -15.52 27.66
C LEU A 53 7.05 -14.42 26.73
N ARG A 54 7.54 -13.31 27.28
CA ARG A 54 8.24 -12.33 26.45
C ARG A 54 9.62 -12.87 26.02
N VAL A 55 10.03 -12.53 24.82
CA VAL A 55 11.42 -12.71 24.41
C VAL A 55 12.22 -11.48 24.83
N ALA A 56 13.36 -11.68 25.51
CA ALA A 56 14.25 -10.60 25.91
C ALA A 56 14.75 -9.82 24.70
N TYR A 57 14.88 -8.50 24.83
CA TYR A 57 15.30 -7.60 23.74
C TYR A 57 16.80 -7.71 23.43
N THR A 58 17.27 -8.93 23.22
CA THR A 58 18.62 -9.20 22.71
C THR A 58 18.73 -8.83 21.23
N SER A 59 19.97 -8.81 20.71
CA SER A 59 20.22 -8.60 19.28
C SER A 59 19.42 -9.57 18.39
N SER A 60 19.27 -10.83 18.80
CA SER A 60 18.52 -11.85 18.06
C SER A 60 17.03 -11.56 18.02
N CYS A 61 16.41 -11.24 19.15
CA CYS A 61 15.00 -10.88 19.23
C CYS A 61 14.68 -9.64 18.39
N LEU A 62 15.45 -8.56 18.57
CA LEU A 62 15.22 -7.31 17.87
C LEU A 62 15.50 -7.44 16.38
N ALA A 63 16.54 -8.18 15.97
CA ALA A 63 16.86 -8.41 14.57
C ALA A 63 15.78 -9.24 13.85
N LEU A 64 15.36 -10.37 14.43
CA LEU A 64 14.34 -11.24 13.82
C LEU A 64 12.96 -10.61 13.86
N GLY A 65 12.55 -10.06 15.01
CA GLY A 65 11.25 -9.42 15.17
C GLY A 65 11.10 -8.22 14.24
N SER A 66 12.13 -7.38 14.15
CA SER A 66 12.12 -6.24 13.23
C SER A 66 12.18 -6.67 11.76
N ALA A 67 12.95 -7.69 11.41
CA ALA A 67 12.98 -8.22 10.05
C ALA A 67 11.62 -8.77 9.64
N GLY A 68 10.92 -9.51 10.52
CA GLY A 68 9.57 -10.02 10.25
C GLY A 68 8.55 -8.91 10.00
N LEU A 69 8.42 -7.97 10.94
CA LEU A 69 7.49 -6.84 10.80
C LEU A 69 7.93 -5.86 9.71
N GLY A 70 9.23 -5.56 9.62
CA GLY A 70 9.81 -4.70 8.59
C GLY A 70 9.59 -5.27 7.19
N GLY A 71 9.57 -6.60 7.05
CA GLY A 71 9.21 -7.29 5.82
C GLY A 71 7.80 -6.95 5.35
N LEU A 72 6.81 -6.93 6.25
CA LEU A 72 5.44 -6.56 5.92
C LEU A 72 5.36 -5.13 5.36
N PHE A 73 6.00 -4.17 6.01
CA PHE A 73 6.02 -2.78 5.57
C PHE A 73 6.82 -2.59 4.27
N MET A 74 8.01 -3.21 4.18
CA MET A 74 8.89 -3.08 3.03
C MET A 74 8.28 -3.71 1.77
N GLY A 75 7.61 -4.85 1.90
CA GLY A 75 6.94 -5.49 0.77
C GLY A 75 5.87 -4.60 0.15
N LEU A 76 5.04 -3.96 0.96
CA LEU A 76 4.01 -3.04 0.47
C LEU A 76 4.58 -1.67 0.08
N ALA A 77 5.12 -0.93 1.03
CA ALA A 77 5.59 0.42 0.79
C ALA A 77 6.73 0.47 -0.24
N GLY A 78 7.66 -0.49 -0.18
CA GLY A 78 8.79 -0.58 -1.10
C GLY A 78 8.38 -0.68 -2.56
N PHE A 79 7.34 -1.45 -2.87
CA PHE A 79 6.80 -1.53 -4.23
C PHE A 79 6.33 -0.16 -4.75
N TYR A 80 5.51 0.55 -3.97
CA TYR A 80 4.99 1.86 -4.38
C TYR A 80 6.08 2.92 -4.48
N LEU A 81 7.11 2.85 -3.62
CA LEU A 81 8.27 3.72 -3.67
C LEU A 81 9.20 3.42 -4.87
N ALA A 82 9.33 2.14 -5.22
CA ALA A 82 10.14 1.70 -6.36
C ALA A 82 9.50 2.00 -7.71
N ARG A 83 8.18 2.15 -7.78
CA ARG A 83 7.40 2.21 -9.01
C ARG A 83 7.30 3.61 -9.63
N GLY A 84 6.90 3.67 -10.90
CA GLY A 84 6.49 4.91 -11.60
C GLY A 84 7.58 5.57 -12.41
N ARG A 85 8.78 5.03 -12.44
CA ARG A 85 9.93 5.64 -13.14
C ARG A 85 9.74 5.72 -14.65
N MET A 86 9.20 4.67 -15.29
CA MET A 86 8.99 4.70 -16.75
C MET A 86 7.94 5.73 -17.16
N SER A 87 6.90 5.92 -16.34
CA SER A 87 5.90 6.96 -16.60
C SER A 87 6.46 8.38 -16.44
N GLU A 88 7.43 8.58 -15.56
CA GLU A 88 8.15 9.85 -15.41
C GLU A 88 9.05 10.14 -16.61
N ASP A 89 9.76 9.12 -17.12
CA ASP A 89 10.60 9.26 -18.31
C ASP A 89 9.77 9.65 -19.54
N VAL A 90 8.57 9.07 -19.67
CA VAL A 90 7.65 9.44 -20.75
C VAL A 90 7.18 10.89 -20.60
N ARG A 91 6.77 11.31 -19.40
CA ARG A 91 6.29 12.68 -19.15
C ARG A 91 7.41 13.72 -19.30
N GLY A 92 8.63 13.38 -18.89
CA GLY A 92 9.80 14.24 -18.98
C GLY A 92 10.44 14.25 -20.38
N GLY A 93 9.88 13.52 -21.36
CA GLY A 93 10.45 13.43 -22.73
C GLY A 93 11.72 12.56 -22.80
N ALA A 94 12.27 12.08 -21.67
CA ALA A 94 13.47 11.24 -21.68
C ALA A 94 13.24 9.87 -22.34
N GLY A 95 11.99 9.38 -22.36
CA GLY A 95 11.65 8.10 -22.96
C GLY A 95 11.98 8.02 -24.46
N SER A 96 11.77 9.09 -25.23
CA SER A 96 12.11 9.15 -26.66
C SER A 96 13.63 9.06 -26.89
N VAL A 97 14.42 9.75 -26.06
CA VAL A 97 15.88 9.71 -26.12
C VAL A 97 16.40 8.32 -25.74
N LEU A 98 15.86 7.73 -24.66
CA LEU A 98 16.21 6.37 -24.22
C LEU A 98 15.83 5.31 -25.27
N GLY A 99 14.72 5.51 -25.98
CA GLY A 99 14.24 4.61 -27.03
C GLY A 99 15.22 4.41 -28.18
N VAL A 100 15.97 5.45 -28.55
CA VAL A 100 16.95 5.42 -29.66
C VAL A 100 18.36 5.03 -29.22
N THR A 101 18.63 4.85 -27.93
CA THR A 101 19.96 4.44 -27.45
C THR A 101 20.28 2.99 -27.84
N PRO A 102 21.55 2.63 -28.09
CA PRO A 102 21.94 1.26 -28.47
C PRO A 102 21.98 0.28 -27.27
N VAL A 103 21.41 0.63 -26.13
CA VAL A 103 21.36 -0.22 -24.92
C VAL A 103 20.26 -1.28 -25.08
N SER A 104 20.53 -2.55 -24.83
CA SER A 104 19.52 -3.61 -24.90
C SER A 104 18.46 -3.46 -23.80
N ASN A 105 17.23 -3.98 -24.04
CA ASN A 105 16.15 -3.97 -23.06
C ASN A 105 16.56 -4.67 -21.75
N ALA A 106 17.31 -5.76 -21.84
CA ALA A 106 17.78 -6.50 -20.68
C ALA A 106 18.70 -5.64 -19.79
N VAL A 107 19.71 -4.98 -20.38
CA VAL A 107 20.63 -4.09 -19.64
C VAL A 107 19.89 -2.89 -19.06
N PHE A 108 18.96 -2.31 -19.81
CA PHE A 108 18.16 -1.18 -19.34
C PHE A 108 17.28 -1.57 -18.14
N LEU A 109 16.50 -2.64 -18.24
CA LEU A 109 15.60 -3.07 -17.16
C LEU A 109 16.37 -3.61 -15.96
N PHE A 110 17.48 -4.33 -16.19
CA PHE A 110 18.34 -4.78 -15.10
C PHE A 110 18.97 -3.60 -14.35
N GLY A 111 19.40 -2.55 -15.07
CA GLY A 111 19.91 -1.31 -14.45
C GLY A 111 18.82 -0.59 -13.62
N ARG A 112 17.57 -0.58 -14.11
CA ARG A 112 16.42 -0.04 -13.39
C ARG A 112 16.12 -0.84 -12.12
N TRP A 113 16.15 -2.16 -12.23
CA TRP A 113 15.96 -3.06 -11.08
C TRP A 113 17.08 -2.85 -10.05
N LEU A 114 18.33 -2.84 -10.46
CA LEU A 114 19.48 -2.64 -9.56
C LEU A 114 19.42 -1.27 -8.86
N GLY A 115 18.99 -0.22 -9.57
CA GLY A 115 18.76 1.11 -8.98
C GLY A 115 17.62 1.13 -7.96
N ALA A 116 16.55 0.35 -8.21
CA ALA A 116 15.46 0.18 -7.24
C ALA A 116 15.90 -0.60 -6.01
N VAL A 117 16.67 -1.69 -6.21
CA VAL A 117 17.27 -2.48 -5.11
C VAL A 117 18.17 -1.60 -4.26
N ALA A 118 19.09 -0.86 -4.86
CA ALA A 118 20.01 0.03 -4.13
C ALA A 118 19.26 1.09 -3.30
N TYR A 119 18.18 1.65 -3.86
CA TYR A 119 17.32 2.60 -3.15
C TYR A 119 16.61 1.95 -1.95
N LEU A 120 16.01 0.78 -2.13
CA LEU A 120 15.33 0.05 -1.07
C LEU A 120 16.31 -0.45 0.01
N CYS A 121 17.51 -0.88 -0.38
CA CYS A 121 18.59 -1.20 0.57
C CYS A 121 19.03 0.02 1.38
N GLY A 122 19.01 1.22 0.77
CA GLY A 122 19.25 2.47 1.50
C GLY A 122 18.20 2.72 2.59
N LEU A 123 16.93 2.47 2.30
CA LEU A 123 15.85 2.54 3.29
C LEU A 123 16.00 1.47 4.39
N LEU A 124 16.38 0.23 4.02
CA LEU A 124 16.72 -0.82 4.99
C LEU A 124 17.90 -0.42 5.88
N GLY A 125 18.89 0.29 5.35
CA GLY A 125 19.99 0.83 6.14
C GLY A 125 19.51 1.82 7.20
N ILE A 126 18.59 2.72 6.85
CA ILE A 126 17.97 3.66 7.81
C ILE A 126 17.16 2.89 8.86
N PHE A 127 16.41 1.87 8.44
CA PHE A 127 15.66 1.00 9.34
C PHE A 127 16.58 0.29 10.33
N LEU A 128 17.69 -0.29 9.85
CA LEU A 128 18.72 -0.91 10.68
C LEU A 128 19.32 0.08 11.70
N LEU A 129 19.71 1.27 11.26
CA LEU A 129 20.25 2.31 12.15
C LEU A 129 19.24 2.71 13.24
N THR A 130 17.97 2.83 12.90
CA THR A 130 16.91 3.12 13.86
C THR A 130 16.74 1.97 14.86
N MET A 131 16.81 0.72 14.39
CA MET A 131 16.75 -0.45 15.27
C MET A 131 17.95 -0.54 16.22
N LEU A 132 19.16 -0.24 15.75
CA LEU A 132 20.35 -0.18 16.61
C LEU A 132 20.23 0.91 17.67
N ALA A 133 19.69 2.08 17.32
CA ALA A 133 19.42 3.14 18.28
C ALA A 133 18.38 2.71 19.34
N LEU A 134 17.32 2.01 18.92
CA LEU A 134 16.31 1.46 19.83
C LEU A 134 16.89 0.36 20.73
N HIS A 135 17.79 -0.49 20.21
CA HIS A 135 18.49 -1.47 21.02
C HIS A 135 19.33 -0.80 22.11
N ALA A 136 20.05 0.28 21.77
CA ALA A 136 20.82 1.04 22.76
C ALA A 136 19.95 1.67 23.86
N LEU A 137 18.68 1.97 23.56
CA LEU A 137 17.73 2.60 24.50
C LEU A 137 16.90 1.60 25.31
N ARG A 138 16.55 0.45 24.74
CA ARG A 138 15.57 -0.50 25.30
C ARG A 138 16.04 -1.95 25.30
N GLY A 139 17.24 -2.23 24.79
CA GLY A 139 17.75 -3.59 24.64
C GLY A 139 18.27 -4.19 25.94
N ASP A 140 18.15 -5.52 26.04
CA ASP A 140 18.64 -6.36 27.13
C ASP A 140 19.99 -7.00 26.69
N GLY A 141 21.10 -6.25 26.72
CA GLY A 141 22.43 -6.79 26.44
C GLY A 141 23.24 -6.06 25.37
N PRO A 142 24.41 -6.57 24.99
CA PRO A 142 25.29 -5.90 24.03
C PRO A 142 24.77 -5.97 22.61
N ILE A 143 25.02 -4.90 21.84
CA ILE A 143 24.67 -4.83 20.42
C ILE A 143 25.63 -5.69 19.61
N GLN A 144 25.09 -6.67 18.89
CA GLN A 144 25.82 -7.57 18.01
C GLN A 144 25.44 -7.28 16.56
N LEU A 145 26.18 -6.40 15.91
CA LEU A 145 25.89 -5.93 14.55
C LEU A 145 25.78 -7.06 13.53
N PHE A 146 26.58 -8.11 13.67
CA PHE A 146 26.58 -9.25 12.74
C PHE A 146 25.23 -10.00 12.76
N VAL A 147 24.59 -10.15 13.92
CA VAL A 147 23.26 -10.79 14.06
C VAL A 147 22.22 -10.00 13.28
N TYR A 148 22.23 -8.66 13.38
CA TYR A 148 21.34 -7.79 12.62
C TYR A 148 21.58 -7.90 11.11
N LEU A 149 22.84 -7.81 10.67
CA LEU A 149 23.20 -7.90 9.25
C LEU A 149 22.78 -9.25 8.65
N GLN A 150 22.99 -10.34 9.38
CA GLN A 150 22.60 -11.67 8.94
C GLN A 150 21.06 -11.81 8.82
N ALA A 151 20.32 -11.38 9.84
CA ALA A 151 18.85 -11.42 9.81
C ALA A 151 18.27 -10.56 8.68
N PHE A 152 18.76 -9.34 8.53
CA PHE A 152 18.31 -8.42 7.45
C PHE A 152 18.69 -8.93 6.07
N ALA A 153 19.90 -9.49 5.90
CA ALA A 153 20.31 -10.05 4.63
C ALA A 153 19.48 -11.28 4.25
N LEU A 154 19.32 -12.22 5.17
CA LEU A 154 18.63 -13.47 4.87
C LEU A 154 17.10 -13.29 4.79
N ALA A 155 16.49 -12.47 5.64
CA ALA A 155 15.05 -12.28 5.62
C ALA A 155 14.61 -11.24 4.57
N LEU A 156 15.25 -10.07 4.50
CA LEU A 156 14.72 -8.93 3.77
C LEU A 156 15.27 -8.75 2.35
N LEU A 157 16.50 -9.20 2.02
CA LEU A 157 17.03 -9.02 0.65
C LEU A 157 16.22 -9.75 -0.42
N PRO A 158 15.74 -11.02 -0.24
CA PRO A 158 14.88 -11.65 -1.22
C PRO A 158 13.59 -10.85 -1.47
N LEU A 159 13.01 -10.27 -0.43
CA LEU A 159 11.84 -9.41 -0.54
C LEU A 159 12.14 -8.12 -1.32
N VAL A 160 13.27 -7.47 -1.07
CA VAL A 160 13.71 -6.28 -1.82
C VAL A 160 13.88 -6.62 -3.30
N PHE A 161 14.50 -7.76 -3.63
CA PHE A 161 14.69 -8.21 -5.01
C PHE A 161 13.35 -8.45 -5.70
N PHE A 162 12.44 -9.14 -5.03
CA PHE A 162 11.10 -9.40 -5.52
C PHE A 162 10.29 -8.10 -5.74
N THR A 163 10.27 -7.24 -4.73
CA THR A 163 9.52 -5.97 -4.76
C THR A 163 10.02 -5.07 -5.90
N ALA A 164 11.35 -4.97 -6.06
CA ALA A 164 11.95 -4.22 -7.15
C ALA A 164 11.65 -4.85 -8.52
N ALA A 165 11.70 -6.18 -8.65
CA ALA A 165 11.40 -6.89 -9.89
C ALA A 165 9.94 -6.73 -10.30
N MET A 166 9.02 -6.84 -9.35
CA MET A 166 7.59 -6.60 -9.59
C MET A 166 7.29 -5.15 -9.96
N ALA A 167 7.97 -4.18 -9.35
CA ALA A 167 7.83 -2.77 -9.71
C ALA A 167 8.27 -2.51 -11.16
N VAL A 168 9.40 -3.10 -11.58
CA VAL A 168 9.89 -3.02 -12.97
C VAL A 168 8.94 -3.72 -13.94
N LEU A 169 8.45 -4.92 -13.63
CA LEU A 169 7.49 -5.65 -14.47
C LEU A 169 6.20 -4.82 -14.66
N CYS A 170 5.64 -4.30 -13.57
CA CYS A 170 4.42 -3.52 -13.63
C CYS A 170 4.60 -2.18 -14.38
N ASP A 171 5.80 -1.61 -14.40
CA ASP A 171 6.10 -0.41 -15.19
C ASP A 171 6.38 -0.73 -16.66
N ALA A 172 6.99 -1.89 -16.97
CA ALA A 172 7.34 -2.32 -18.31
C ALA A 172 6.13 -2.81 -19.12
N TRP A 173 5.17 -3.47 -18.46
CA TRP A 173 4.02 -4.05 -19.12
C TRP A 173 2.82 -3.09 -19.11
N ALA A 174 2.42 -2.63 -20.29
CA ALA A 174 1.38 -1.60 -20.46
C ALA A 174 0.06 -1.87 -19.71
N PRO A 175 -0.52 -3.08 -19.66
CA PRO A 175 -1.73 -3.37 -18.89
C PRO A 175 -1.59 -3.15 -17.38
N LEU A 176 -0.39 -3.35 -16.84
CA LEU A 176 -0.09 -3.19 -15.40
C LEU A 176 0.51 -1.83 -15.05
N ALA A 177 0.88 -1.03 -16.03
CA ALA A 177 1.55 0.27 -15.81
C ALA A 177 0.63 1.35 -15.19
N GLY A 178 -0.44 1.04 -14.56
CA GLY A 178 -1.33 1.96 -13.86
C GLY A 178 -1.80 1.35 -12.55
N LYS A 179 -2.89 1.88 -12.05
CA LYS A 179 -3.58 1.46 -10.83
C LYS A 179 -3.89 -0.05 -10.79
N ARG A 180 -4.16 -0.67 -11.94
CA ARG A 180 -4.40 -2.12 -12.02
C ARG A 180 -3.22 -2.93 -11.49
N GLY A 181 -2.00 -2.55 -11.88
CA GLY A 181 -0.81 -3.22 -11.35
C GLY A 181 -0.59 -2.92 -9.87
N ASP A 182 -1.01 -1.75 -9.38
CA ASP A 182 -0.91 -1.40 -7.96
C ASP A 182 -1.82 -2.30 -7.11
N VAL A 183 -3.06 -2.49 -7.54
CA VAL A 183 -4.04 -3.36 -6.87
C VAL A 183 -3.67 -4.85 -7.02
N LEU A 184 -3.26 -5.27 -8.22
CA LEU A 184 -2.87 -6.66 -8.45
C LEU A 184 -1.66 -7.05 -7.60
N TYR A 185 -0.67 -6.17 -7.49
CA TYR A 185 0.47 -6.40 -6.60
C TYR A 185 0.04 -6.54 -5.15
N PHE A 186 -0.86 -5.68 -4.67
CA PHE A 186 -1.38 -5.76 -3.31
C PHE A 186 -2.05 -7.11 -3.04
N VAL A 187 -2.98 -7.52 -3.92
CA VAL A 187 -3.67 -8.82 -3.79
C VAL A 187 -2.66 -9.97 -3.82
N PHE A 188 -1.71 -9.93 -4.76
CA PHE A 188 -0.65 -10.95 -4.84
C PHE A 188 0.18 -10.99 -3.56
N TYR A 189 0.59 -9.82 -3.04
CA TYR A 189 1.42 -9.73 -1.84
C TYR A 189 0.69 -10.25 -0.60
N VAL A 190 -0.58 -9.89 -0.41
CA VAL A 190 -1.40 -10.40 0.70
C VAL A 190 -1.59 -11.93 0.59
N THR A 191 -1.87 -12.44 -0.61
CA THR A 191 -1.97 -13.89 -0.84
C THR A 191 -0.64 -14.59 -0.55
N GLN A 192 0.46 -13.96 -0.91
CA GLN A 192 1.81 -14.46 -0.69
C GLN A 192 2.18 -14.54 0.81
N MET A 193 1.53 -13.74 1.68
CA MET A 193 1.67 -13.87 3.15
C MET A 193 1.12 -15.18 3.71
N ALA A 194 0.30 -15.91 2.96
CA ALA A 194 -0.13 -17.25 3.36
C ALA A 194 0.97 -18.32 3.17
N VAL A 195 1.95 -18.08 2.29
CA VAL A 195 3.02 -19.05 2.00
C VAL A 195 3.83 -19.44 3.24
N PRO A 196 4.32 -18.50 4.07
CA PRO A 196 5.02 -18.87 5.31
C PRO A 196 4.19 -19.74 6.24
N ILE A 197 2.90 -19.44 6.37
CA ILE A 197 1.97 -20.18 7.24
C ILE A 197 1.84 -21.62 6.77
N VAL A 198 1.61 -21.82 5.46
CA VAL A 198 1.47 -23.15 4.87
C VAL A 198 2.81 -23.92 4.89
N ALA A 199 3.91 -23.23 4.58
CA ALA A 199 5.24 -23.84 4.50
C ALA A 199 5.82 -24.25 5.87
N THR A 200 5.31 -23.64 6.96
CA THR A 200 5.75 -23.90 8.34
C THR A 200 4.66 -24.55 9.19
N ALA A 201 3.64 -25.15 8.58
CA ALA A 201 2.61 -25.90 9.30
C ALA A 201 3.22 -27.01 10.18
N GLU A 202 2.50 -27.42 11.22
CA GLU A 202 2.99 -28.39 12.20
C GLU A 202 3.42 -29.71 11.52
N GLY A 203 4.61 -30.21 11.90
CA GLY A 203 5.20 -31.43 11.35
C GLY A 203 5.85 -31.27 9.96
N ALA A 204 5.78 -30.10 9.34
CA ALA A 204 6.45 -29.85 8.07
C ALA A 204 7.95 -29.61 8.32
N GLY A 205 8.79 -30.49 7.78
CA GLY A 205 10.23 -30.24 7.63
C GLY A 205 10.49 -29.17 6.55
N TRP A 206 11.65 -29.22 5.89
CA TRP A 206 11.93 -28.34 4.77
C TRP A 206 10.91 -28.55 3.63
N SER A 207 10.32 -27.45 3.15
CA SER A 207 9.35 -27.47 2.04
C SER A 207 9.85 -26.62 0.87
N PRO A 208 9.69 -27.05 -0.40
CA PRO A 208 9.98 -26.22 -1.56
C PRO A 208 9.22 -24.89 -1.59
N LEU A 209 8.08 -24.79 -0.89
CA LEU A 209 7.30 -23.55 -0.75
C LEU A 209 8.10 -22.43 -0.06
N LEU A 210 9.11 -22.77 0.74
CA LEU A 210 10.00 -21.78 1.35
C LEU A 210 10.82 -20.98 0.31
N LEU A 211 10.99 -21.50 -0.91
CA LEU A 211 11.58 -20.74 -2.03
C LEU A 211 10.68 -19.59 -2.51
N LEU A 212 9.40 -19.66 -2.20
CA LEU A 212 8.41 -18.62 -2.50
C LEU A 212 8.14 -17.70 -1.27
N ASP A 213 8.73 -17.98 -0.11
CA ASP A 213 8.63 -17.10 1.06
C ASP A 213 9.51 -15.86 0.89
N PHE A 214 9.10 -14.92 0.04
CA PHE A 214 9.86 -13.69 -0.15
C PHE A 214 9.91 -12.82 1.10
N SER A 215 8.90 -12.90 1.97
CA SER A 215 8.81 -12.13 3.22
C SER A 215 9.86 -12.52 4.27
N GLY A 216 10.37 -13.74 4.22
CA GLY A 216 11.28 -14.30 5.21
C GLY A 216 10.62 -14.72 6.52
N LEU A 217 9.30 -14.56 6.65
CA LEU A 217 8.57 -14.92 7.87
C LEU A 217 8.67 -16.41 8.18
N GLY A 218 8.59 -17.29 7.17
CA GLY A 218 8.71 -18.74 7.34
C GLY A 218 10.09 -19.12 7.89
N ALA A 219 11.15 -18.50 7.35
CA ALA A 219 12.50 -18.73 7.86
C ALA A 219 12.68 -18.25 9.31
N ILE A 220 12.09 -17.12 9.67
CA ILE A 220 12.09 -16.59 11.04
C ILE A 220 11.32 -17.52 11.97
N VAL A 221 10.13 -17.98 11.59
CA VAL A 221 9.32 -18.91 12.37
C VAL A 221 10.08 -20.22 12.61
N MET A 222 10.72 -20.77 11.57
CA MET A 222 11.53 -21.99 11.70
C MET A 222 12.73 -21.77 12.62
N ALA A 223 13.43 -20.64 12.52
CA ALA A 223 14.55 -20.31 13.37
C ALA A 223 14.15 -20.20 14.86
N VAL A 224 13.02 -19.55 15.15
CA VAL A 224 12.51 -19.44 16.52
C VAL A 224 12.01 -20.79 17.06
N ARG A 225 11.27 -21.55 16.26
CA ARG A 225 10.76 -22.88 16.66
C ARG A 225 11.86 -23.92 16.94
N SER A 226 13.01 -23.80 16.26
CA SER A 226 14.14 -24.70 16.52
C SER A 226 14.74 -24.53 17.92
N GLU A 227 14.54 -23.36 18.56
CA GLU A 227 15.04 -23.07 19.90
C GLU A 227 13.97 -23.19 20.97
N VAL A 228 12.78 -22.68 20.68
CA VAL A 228 11.68 -22.65 21.65
C VAL A 228 10.57 -23.56 21.12
N HIS A 229 10.51 -24.77 21.62
CA HIS A 229 9.59 -25.85 21.19
C HIS A 229 8.11 -25.52 21.46
N THR A 230 7.60 -24.38 20.97
CA THR A 230 6.21 -23.95 21.13
C THR A 230 5.52 -23.72 19.79
N SER A 231 4.22 -23.96 19.76
CA SER A 231 3.38 -23.76 18.57
C SER A 231 2.89 -22.31 18.44
N SER A 232 2.82 -21.55 19.54
CA SER A 232 2.32 -20.17 19.52
C SER A 232 3.46 -19.15 19.51
N PHE A 233 3.41 -18.30 18.47
CA PHE A 233 4.40 -17.26 18.24
C PHE A 233 3.68 -16.00 17.74
N VAL A 234 3.87 -14.89 18.45
CA VAL A 234 3.27 -13.60 18.10
C VAL A 234 4.36 -12.57 17.82
N LEU A 235 4.27 -11.90 16.69
CA LEU A 235 5.12 -10.78 16.30
C LEU A 235 4.32 -9.48 16.30
N GLY A 236 4.83 -8.48 17.02
CA GLY A 236 4.29 -7.13 17.04
C GLY A 236 3.21 -6.92 18.11
N GLY A 237 3.61 -6.45 19.30
CA GLY A 237 2.68 -6.01 20.33
C GLY A 237 1.93 -7.13 21.07
N GLY A 238 2.52 -8.33 21.14
CA GLY A 238 1.98 -9.42 21.96
C GLY A 238 1.93 -9.04 23.44
N THR A 239 0.85 -9.42 24.12
CA THR A 239 0.76 -9.34 25.59
C THR A 239 1.43 -10.56 26.20
N PHE A 240 2.11 -10.39 27.31
CA PHE A 240 2.82 -11.45 28.03
C PHE A 240 2.54 -11.36 29.53
N ASP A 241 2.81 -12.43 30.27
CA ASP A 241 2.74 -12.41 31.73
C ASP A 241 4.04 -11.84 32.34
N PRO A 242 3.99 -10.66 32.99
CA PRO A 242 5.17 -10.03 33.59
C PRO A 242 5.79 -10.86 34.73
N ALA A 243 5.06 -11.81 35.33
CA ALA A 243 5.54 -12.66 36.39
C ALA A 243 6.48 -13.77 35.89
N LEU A 244 6.45 -14.07 34.59
CA LEU A 244 7.27 -15.12 34.00
C LEU A 244 8.63 -14.58 33.52
N PRO A 245 9.72 -15.39 33.66
CA PRO A 245 11.04 -14.96 33.21
C PRO A 245 11.07 -14.84 31.67
N PRO A 246 11.83 -13.86 31.11
CA PRO A 246 11.98 -13.71 29.68
C PRO A 246 12.77 -14.86 29.05
N VAL A 247 12.41 -15.23 27.84
CA VAL A 247 13.15 -16.20 27.02
C VAL A 247 14.30 -15.49 26.28
N PHE A 248 15.48 -16.10 26.26
CA PHE A 248 16.65 -15.62 25.54
C PHE A 248 16.84 -16.49 24.28
N LEU A 249 16.89 -15.86 23.11
CA LEU A 249 17.20 -16.54 21.87
C LEU A 249 18.70 -16.54 21.60
N SER A 250 19.24 -17.64 21.05
CA SER A 250 20.66 -17.74 20.71
C SER A 250 21.03 -16.83 19.53
N GLN A 251 22.32 -16.59 19.35
CA GLN A 251 22.85 -15.73 18.29
C GLN A 251 22.99 -16.49 16.96
N TRP A 252 22.98 -17.82 16.99
CA TRP A 252 23.31 -18.70 15.87
C TRP A 252 22.12 -19.57 15.43
N MET A 253 20.97 -18.94 15.22
CA MET A 253 19.75 -19.66 14.83
C MET A 253 19.70 -20.02 13.32
N TRP A 254 20.53 -19.41 12.49
CA TRP A 254 20.53 -19.64 11.06
C TRP A 254 21.36 -20.86 10.68
N THR A 255 20.69 -21.92 10.20
CA THR A 255 21.35 -23.11 9.66
C THR A 255 21.84 -22.88 8.22
N ALA A 256 22.83 -23.68 7.77
CA ALA A 256 23.28 -23.62 6.38
C ALA A 256 22.13 -23.91 5.38
N GLN A 257 21.24 -24.83 5.72
CA GLN A 257 20.06 -25.15 4.91
C GLN A 257 19.12 -23.92 4.75
N MET A 258 18.87 -23.19 5.85
CA MET A 258 18.09 -21.95 5.77
C MET A 258 18.79 -20.91 4.89
N GLY A 259 20.11 -20.76 5.01
CA GLY A 259 20.92 -19.87 4.19
C GLY A 259 20.80 -20.20 2.70
N PHE A 260 20.96 -21.46 2.30
CA PHE A 260 20.80 -21.89 0.91
C PHE A 260 19.36 -21.68 0.40
N THR A 261 18.36 -21.97 1.24
CA THR A 261 16.95 -21.73 0.88
C THR A 261 16.71 -20.24 0.61
N ARG A 262 17.25 -19.35 1.44
CA ARG A 262 17.11 -17.89 1.27
C ARG A 262 17.84 -17.39 0.02
N LEU A 263 19.01 -17.94 -0.32
CA LEU A 263 19.69 -17.65 -1.58
C LEU A 263 18.87 -18.12 -2.80
N GLY A 264 18.31 -19.32 -2.74
CA GLY A 264 17.38 -19.82 -3.77
C GLY A 264 16.15 -18.91 -3.92
N CYS A 265 15.56 -18.51 -2.80
CA CYS A 265 14.45 -17.56 -2.78
C CYS A 265 14.84 -16.21 -3.43
N ALA A 266 16.04 -15.69 -3.20
CA ALA A 266 16.52 -14.45 -3.82
C ALA A 266 16.64 -14.59 -5.36
N VAL A 267 17.05 -15.75 -5.87
CA VAL A 267 17.07 -16.03 -7.32
C VAL A 267 15.65 -16.09 -7.87
N VAL A 268 14.74 -16.81 -7.21
CA VAL A 268 13.33 -16.90 -7.61
C VAL A 268 12.65 -15.51 -7.59
N ALA A 269 13.01 -14.67 -6.64
CA ALA A 269 12.52 -13.29 -6.50
C ALA A 269 12.83 -12.41 -7.74
N MET A 270 13.84 -12.75 -8.53
CA MET A 270 14.19 -12.03 -9.76
C MET A 270 13.42 -12.50 -11.01
N LEU A 271 12.70 -13.62 -10.94
CA LEU A 271 11.96 -14.18 -12.09
C LEU A 271 11.01 -13.19 -12.79
N PRO A 272 10.33 -12.26 -12.09
CA PRO A 272 9.48 -11.26 -12.76
C PRO A 272 10.22 -10.35 -13.76
N LEU A 273 11.56 -10.28 -13.72
CA LEU A 273 12.35 -9.55 -14.72
C LEU A 273 12.30 -10.20 -16.10
N LEU A 274 12.16 -11.53 -16.19
CA LEU A 274 12.13 -12.24 -17.46
C LEU A 274 10.95 -11.78 -18.34
N PRO A 275 9.68 -11.86 -17.88
CA PRO A 275 8.58 -11.31 -18.64
C PRO A 275 8.66 -9.79 -18.81
N ALA A 276 9.26 -9.05 -17.87
CA ALA A 276 9.45 -7.61 -18.02
C ALA A 276 10.30 -7.29 -19.26
N ILE A 277 11.41 -8.02 -19.48
CA ILE A 277 12.31 -7.85 -20.64
C ILE A 277 11.57 -8.11 -21.95
N GLY A 278 10.78 -9.18 -22.02
CA GLY A 278 10.04 -9.57 -23.22
C GLY A 278 8.86 -8.66 -23.54
N LEU A 279 8.20 -8.10 -22.53
CA LEU A 279 7.01 -7.27 -22.67
C LEU A 279 7.30 -5.77 -22.78
N PHE A 280 8.55 -5.37 -22.59
CA PHE A 280 8.95 -3.96 -22.65
C PHE A 280 8.98 -3.44 -24.09
N HIS A 281 8.06 -2.54 -24.40
CA HIS A 281 7.92 -1.94 -25.74
C HIS A 281 8.83 -0.72 -25.99
N ARG A 282 9.85 -0.52 -25.16
CA ARG A 282 10.94 0.47 -25.35
C ARG A 282 10.45 1.90 -25.68
N PHE A 283 9.45 2.38 -24.98
CA PHE A 283 8.89 3.73 -25.17
C PHE A 283 8.33 4.00 -26.58
N ASP A 284 7.88 2.96 -27.31
CA ASP A 284 7.24 3.10 -28.62
C ASP A 284 6.10 4.14 -28.58
N PRO A 285 6.21 5.26 -29.36
CA PRO A 285 5.21 6.34 -29.30
C PRO A 285 3.81 5.90 -29.69
N GLU A 286 3.67 4.93 -30.58
CA GLU A 286 2.35 4.42 -31.00
C GLU A 286 1.66 3.66 -29.87
N ARG A 287 2.41 2.87 -29.15
CA ARG A 287 1.90 2.13 -27.97
C ARG A 287 1.65 3.03 -26.76
N ILE A 288 2.38 4.14 -26.64
CA ILE A 288 2.18 5.15 -25.59
C ILE A 288 0.97 6.04 -25.93
N LYS A 289 0.83 6.51 -27.19
CA LYS A 289 -0.29 7.37 -27.63
C LYS A 289 -1.65 6.68 -27.57
N VAL A 290 -1.72 5.38 -27.81
CA VAL A 290 -2.96 4.58 -27.67
C VAL A 290 -3.51 4.68 -26.24
N ARG A 291 -2.68 5.04 -25.27
CA ARG A 291 -3.07 5.19 -23.87
C ARG A 291 -3.64 6.57 -23.51
N SER A 292 -3.28 7.63 -24.24
CA SER A 292 -3.74 8.99 -23.96
C SER A 292 -5.08 9.35 -24.63
N THR A 293 -5.43 8.71 -25.75
CA THR A 293 -6.60 9.09 -26.58
C THR A 293 -7.72 8.06 -26.65
N ARG A 294 -7.48 6.83 -26.25
CA ARG A 294 -8.52 5.80 -26.16
C ARG A 294 -8.49 5.16 -24.77
N ALA A 295 -9.50 5.42 -23.98
CA ALA A 295 -9.88 4.64 -22.81
C ALA A 295 -10.34 3.20 -23.20
N GLY A 296 -9.84 2.69 -24.32
CA GLY A 296 -10.05 1.36 -24.85
C GLY A 296 -8.76 0.58 -24.71
N GLY A 297 -8.62 -0.16 -23.60
CA GLY A 297 -7.58 -1.18 -23.50
C GLY A 297 -7.63 -2.11 -24.70
N GLY A 298 -6.47 -2.67 -25.05
CA GLY A 298 -6.31 -3.54 -26.19
C GLY A 298 -7.44 -4.56 -26.31
N ARG A 299 -7.75 -4.94 -27.51
CA ARG A 299 -8.89 -5.77 -27.95
C ARG A 299 -9.16 -7.05 -27.15
N TRP A 300 -8.24 -7.45 -26.26
CA TRP A 300 -8.20 -8.71 -25.51
C TRP A 300 -8.15 -8.58 -23.98
N SER A 301 -8.35 -7.37 -23.40
CA SER A 301 -8.42 -7.30 -21.94
C SER A 301 -9.83 -7.69 -21.48
N PRO A 302 -10.00 -8.70 -20.61
CA PRO A 302 -11.32 -9.13 -20.12
C PRO A 302 -12.09 -7.98 -19.47
N LEU A 303 -11.40 -7.05 -18.82
CA LEU A 303 -12.00 -5.86 -18.23
C LEU A 303 -12.52 -4.86 -19.28
N ALA A 304 -11.88 -4.76 -20.46
CA ALA A 304 -12.40 -3.92 -21.53
C ALA A 304 -13.69 -4.52 -22.13
N LEU A 305 -13.75 -5.85 -22.22
CA LEU A 305 -14.95 -6.58 -22.64
C LEU A 305 -16.09 -6.36 -21.65
N ILE A 306 -15.83 -6.54 -20.36
CA ILE A 306 -16.79 -6.29 -19.26
C ILE A 306 -17.28 -4.84 -19.32
N ASN A 307 -16.40 -3.86 -19.42
CA ASN A 307 -16.78 -2.45 -19.52
C ASN A 307 -17.61 -2.15 -20.77
N ARG A 308 -17.34 -2.84 -21.89
CA ARG A 308 -18.15 -2.69 -23.12
C ARG A 308 -19.57 -3.23 -22.92
N TRP A 309 -19.73 -4.38 -22.28
CA TRP A 309 -21.02 -4.97 -21.96
C TRP A 309 -21.81 -4.14 -20.94
N LEU A 310 -21.12 -3.55 -19.96
CA LEU A 310 -21.72 -2.71 -18.93
C LEU A 310 -21.92 -1.25 -19.35
N ARG A 311 -21.48 -0.87 -20.56
CA ARG A 311 -21.61 0.51 -21.07
C ARG A 311 -23.03 1.08 -21.01
N PRO A 312 -24.12 0.31 -21.23
CA PRO A 312 -25.48 0.83 -21.06
C PRO A 312 -25.77 1.37 -19.67
N LEU A 313 -25.12 0.83 -18.63
CA LEU A 313 -25.30 1.30 -17.24
C LEU A 313 -24.84 2.77 -17.06
N SER A 314 -23.96 3.28 -17.91
CA SER A 314 -23.58 4.71 -17.86
C SER A 314 -24.76 5.65 -18.15
N LEU A 315 -25.85 5.17 -18.77
CA LEU A 315 -27.05 5.93 -18.96
C LEU A 315 -27.77 6.27 -17.63
N LEU A 316 -27.60 5.43 -16.60
CA LEU A 316 -28.15 5.67 -15.25
C LEU A 316 -27.53 6.92 -14.59
N VAL A 317 -26.41 7.38 -15.08
CA VAL A 317 -25.71 8.57 -14.53
C VAL A 317 -26.25 9.88 -15.14
N ARG A 318 -27.01 9.83 -16.24
CA ARG A 318 -27.57 11.02 -16.91
C ARG A 318 -28.40 11.93 -15.98
N PRO A 319 -29.28 11.39 -15.09
CA PRO A 319 -30.02 12.23 -14.16
C PRO A 319 -29.12 12.97 -13.18
N VAL A 320 -27.99 12.36 -12.77
CA VAL A 320 -27.02 13.00 -11.87
C VAL A 320 -26.31 14.16 -12.56
N PHE A 321 -25.95 14.03 -13.86
CA PHE A 321 -25.45 15.16 -14.66
C PHE A 321 -26.49 16.29 -14.81
N ALA A 322 -27.74 15.95 -15.05
CA ALA A 322 -28.81 16.95 -15.14
C ALA A 322 -29.01 17.68 -13.81
N LEU A 323 -28.95 16.95 -12.70
CA LEU A 323 -29.02 17.52 -11.35
C LEU A 323 -27.80 18.42 -11.06
N SER A 324 -26.61 17.99 -11.43
CA SER A 324 -25.39 18.80 -11.23
C SER A 324 -25.44 20.14 -11.95
N ALA A 325 -26.03 20.18 -13.16
CA ALA A 325 -26.21 21.42 -13.93
C ALA A 325 -27.24 22.39 -13.31
N ARG A 326 -28.18 21.87 -12.54
CA ARG A 326 -29.21 22.67 -11.85
C ARG A 326 -28.78 23.12 -10.45
N THR A 327 -27.81 22.45 -9.85
CA THR A 327 -27.35 22.73 -8.48
C THR A 327 -26.16 23.69 -8.51
N PRO A 328 -26.28 24.90 -7.91
CA PRO A 328 -25.17 25.87 -7.91
C PRO A 328 -24.06 25.51 -6.92
N GLY A 329 -22.87 26.05 -7.16
CA GLY A 329 -21.76 26.03 -6.20
C GLY A 329 -21.04 24.70 -6.08
N VAL A 330 -20.51 24.42 -4.88
CA VAL A 330 -19.69 23.26 -4.58
C VAL A 330 -20.47 21.96 -4.72
N ALA A 331 -21.75 21.96 -4.35
CA ALA A 331 -22.61 20.77 -4.41
C ALA A 331 -22.83 20.30 -5.87
N GLY A 332 -23.12 21.22 -6.79
CA GLY A 332 -23.26 20.89 -8.21
C GLY A 332 -21.95 20.36 -8.79
N TYR A 333 -20.82 20.96 -8.40
CA TYR A 333 -19.51 20.45 -8.82
C TYR A 333 -19.22 19.06 -8.24
N ALA A 334 -19.56 18.78 -6.98
CA ALA A 334 -19.42 17.46 -6.37
C ALA A 334 -20.25 16.39 -7.11
N LEU A 335 -21.50 16.71 -7.47
CA LEU A 335 -22.35 15.85 -8.26
C LEU A 335 -21.79 15.60 -9.68
N ALA A 336 -21.19 16.62 -10.32
CA ALA A 336 -20.54 16.46 -11.61
C ALA A 336 -19.30 15.52 -11.52
N VAL A 337 -18.47 15.68 -10.48
CA VAL A 337 -17.31 14.81 -10.22
C VAL A 337 -17.77 13.37 -9.96
N LEU A 338 -18.81 13.17 -9.17
CA LEU A 338 -19.41 11.85 -8.91
C LEU A 338 -19.91 11.22 -10.21
N ALA A 339 -20.72 11.97 -10.98
CA ALA A 339 -21.29 11.51 -12.25
C ALA A 339 -20.18 11.13 -13.24
N LEU A 340 -19.14 11.96 -13.37
CA LEU A 340 -18.00 11.70 -14.25
C LEU A 340 -17.24 10.43 -13.80
N THR A 341 -17.08 10.23 -12.50
CA THR A 341 -16.39 9.05 -11.94
C THR A 341 -17.14 7.76 -12.24
N LEU A 342 -18.46 7.77 -12.11
CA LEU A 342 -19.31 6.62 -12.42
C LEU A 342 -19.42 6.39 -13.94
N ALA A 343 -19.62 7.45 -14.74
CA ALA A 343 -19.74 7.34 -16.19
C ALA A 343 -18.46 6.81 -16.86
N SER A 344 -17.28 7.17 -16.32
CA SER A 344 -16.00 6.67 -16.84
C SER A 344 -15.72 5.20 -16.47
N ASN A 345 -16.45 4.64 -15.50
CA ASN A 345 -16.24 3.28 -14.98
C ASN A 345 -17.57 2.53 -14.85
N PRO A 346 -18.16 2.01 -15.94
CA PRO A 346 -19.45 1.29 -15.87
C PRO A 346 -19.44 0.07 -14.95
N ALA A 347 -18.28 -0.60 -14.80
CA ALA A 347 -18.12 -1.70 -13.85
C ALA A 347 -18.32 -1.25 -12.38
N ALA A 348 -18.03 0.01 -12.06
CA ALA A 348 -18.28 0.56 -10.73
C ALA A 348 -19.77 0.74 -10.44
N ILE A 349 -20.57 1.06 -11.46
CA ILE A 349 -22.02 1.14 -11.34
C ILE A 349 -22.58 -0.26 -11.06
N ALA A 350 -22.12 -1.26 -11.81
CA ALA A 350 -22.50 -2.65 -11.58
C ALA A 350 -22.12 -3.14 -10.16
N ALA A 351 -20.90 -2.79 -9.72
CA ALA A 351 -20.43 -3.10 -8.36
C ALA A 351 -21.30 -2.40 -7.30
N ALA A 352 -21.65 -1.12 -7.48
CA ALA A 352 -22.53 -0.39 -6.58
C ALA A 352 -23.91 -1.06 -6.48
N LEU A 353 -24.53 -1.38 -7.62
CA LEU A 353 -25.82 -2.07 -7.64
C LEU A 353 -25.76 -3.45 -6.98
N GLY A 354 -24.69 -4.21 -7.25
CA GLY A 354 -24.46 -5.52 -6.62
C GLY A 354 -24.28 -5.41 -5.10
N LEU A 355 -23.52 -4.42 -4.62
CA LEU A 355 -23.31 -4.17 -3.18
C LEU A 355 -24.58 -3.66 -2.50
N LEU A 356 -25.38 -2.82 -3.17
CA LEU A 356 -26.68 -2.39 -2.68
C LEU A 356 -27.63 -3.59 -2.52
N ALA A 357 -27.73 -4.45 -3.53
CA ALA A 357 -28.57 -5.64 -3.47
C ALA A 357 -28.06 -6.63 -2.41
N ALA A 358 -26.76 -6.93 -2.38
CA ALA A 358 -26.17 -7.81 -1.38
C ALA A 358 -26.36 -7.28 0.04
N GLY A 359 -26.21 -5.97 0.25
CA GLY A 359 -26.40 -5.33 1.56
C GLY A 359 -27.83 -5.43 2.10
N CYS A 360 -28.82 -5.58 1.22
CA CYS A 360 -30.21 -5.84 1.63
C CYS A 360 -30.49 -7.31 1.95
N LEU A 361 -29.80 -8.25 1.29
CA LEU A 361 -30.09 -9.68 1.34
C LEU A 361 -29.23 -10.48 2.33
N VAL A 362 -27.98 -10.04 2.54
CA VAL A 362 -27.00 -10.77 3.35
C VAL A 362 -27.34 -10.71 4.84
N PRO A 363 -27.17 -11.81 5.63
CA PRO A 363 -27.40 -11.82 7.07
C PRO A 363 -26.44 -10.88 7.82
N ASN A 364 -26.85 -10.42 9.03
CA ASN A 364 -26.08 -9.46 9.82
C ASN A 364 -24.64 -9.90 10.13
N ALA A 365 -24.41 -11.21 10.31
CA ALA A 365 -23.08 -11.76 10.57
C ALA A 365 -22.08 -11.53 9.41
N ALA A 366 -22.56 -11.45 8.18
CA ALA A 366 -21.71 -11.26 7.01
C ALA A 366 -21.59 -9.80 6.56
N LEU A 367 -22.26 -8.85 7.22
CA LEU A 367 -22.18 -7.42 6.87
C LEU A 367 -20.78 -6.84 7.00
N GLY A 368 -19.96 -7.33 7.95
CA GLY A 368 -18.56 -6.90 8.11
C GLY A 368 -17.72 -7.18 6.85
N TRP A 369 -17.86 -8.38 6.30
CA TRP A 369 -17.19 -8.74 5.03
C TRP A 369 -17.69 -7.91 3.85
N LEU A 370 -19.00 -7.69 3.77
CA LEU A 370 -19.58 -6.87 2.72
C LEU A 370 -19.09 -5.43 2.81
N ALA A 371 -19.03 -4.86 4.03
CA ALA A 371 -18.46 -3.54 4.28
C ALA A 371 -16.99 -3.47 3.83
N THR A 372 -16.19 -4.50 4.16
CA THR A 372 -14.78 -4.57 3.74
C THR A 372 -14.65 -4.50 2.22
N VAL A 373 -15.44 -5.29 1.48
CA VAL A 373 -15.44 -5.28 0.01
C VAL A 373 -15.91 -3.93 -0.53
N ALA A 374 -16.98 -3.37 0.02
CA ALA A 374 -17.54 -2.08 -0.40
C ALA A 374 -16.53 -0.94 -0.21
N VAL A 375 -15.88 -0.89 0.95
CA VAL A 375 -14.85 0.11 1.28
C VAL A 375 -13.60 -0.08 0.42
N ALA A 376 -13.19 -1.33 0.13
CA ALA A 376 -12.05 -1.61 -0.76
C ALA A 376 -12.31 -1.07 -2.18
N VAL A 377 -13.47 -1.38 -2.76
CA VAL A 377 -13.85 -0.88 -4.10
C VAL A 377 -13.94 0.64 -4.11
N TRP A 378 -14.56 1.23 -3.10
CA TRP A 378 -14.66 2.67 -2.93
C TRP A 378 -13.27 3.34 -2.86
N GLY A 379 -12.39 2.89 -1.99
CA GLY A 379 -11.06 3.49 -1.81
C GLY A 379 -10.18 3.42 -3.06
N ILE A 380 -10.27 2.30 -3.80
CA ILE A 380 -9.63 2.17 -5.10
C ILE A 380 -10.14 3.25 -6.08
N MET A 381 -11.42 3.57 -6.08
CA MET A 381 -11.99 4.57 -6.97
C MET A 381 -11.65 5.99 -6.54
N VAL A 382 -11.78 6.28 -5.24
CA VAL A 382 -11.55 7.61 -4.67
C VAL A 382 -10.10 8.08 -4.87
N SER A 383 -9.13 7.16 -4.88
CA SER A 383 -7.72 7.50 -5.06
C SER A 383 -7.40 8.32 -6.33
N ASP A 384 -8.27 8.28 -7.36
CA ASP A 384 -8.09 9.05 -8.61
C ASP A 384 -8.80 10.41 -8.59
N ILE A 385 -9.82 10.60 -7.76
CA ILE A 385 -10.71 11.78 -7.82
C ILE A 385 -9.90 13.07 -7.66
N SER A 386 -9.06 13.14 -6.64
CA SER A 386 -8.28 14.35 -6.33
C SER A 386 -7.06 14.59 -7.23
N VAL A 387 -6.70 13.62 -8.07
CA VAL A 387 -5.51 13.69 -8.93
C VAL A 387 -5.89 13.83 -10.41
N ARG A 388 -7.12 13.51 -10.77
CA ARG A 388 -7.61 13.46 -12.16
C ARG A 388 -7.35 14.74 -12.95
N ASP A 389 -7.72 15.89 -12.38
CA ASP A 389 -7.60 17.18 -13.07
C ASP A 389 -6.13 17.51 -13.40
N ARG A 390 -5.22 17.14 -12.51
CA ARG A 390 -3.78 17.33 -12.72
C ARG A 390 -3.18 16.33 -13.71
N GLN A 391 -3.69 15.11 -13.74
CA GLN A 391 -3.24 14.09 -14.70
C GLN A 391 -3.60 14.45 -16.14
N HIS A 392 -4.64 15.27 -16.32
CA HIS A 392 -5.11 15.75 -17.61
C HIS A 392 -4.75 17.22 -17.89
N ASP A 393 -3.91 17.84 -17.04
CA ASP A 393 -3.44 19.22 -17.17
C ASP A 393 -4.58 20.28 -17.24
N VAL A 394 -5.74 19.96 -16.61
CA VAL A 394 -6.90 20.86 -16.54
C VAL A 394 -7.03 21.61 -15.21
N ASP A 395 -6.12 21.37 -14.28
CA ASP A 395 -6.12 22.02 -12.96
C ASP A 395 -5.88 23.54 -13.06
N ALA A 396 -5.12 24.01 -14.02
CA ALA A 396 -4.91 25.42 -14.29
C ALA A 396 -6.20 26.15 -14.67
N MET A 397 -7.09 25.49 -15.43
CA MET A 397 -8.37 26.06 -15.84
C MET A 397 -9.31 26.28 -14.63
N SER A 398 -9.38 25.32 -13.72
CA SER A 398 -10.18 25.46 -12.50
C SER A 398 -9.56 26.43 -11.49
N ALA A 399 -8.24 26.59 -11.47
CA ALA A 399 -7.53 27.52 -10.61
C ALA A 399 -7.65 28.99 -11.06
N ALA A 400 -7.97 29.23 -12.36
CA ALA A 400 -8.14 30.57 -12.91
C ALA A 400 -9.39 31.30 -12.36
N VAL A 401 -10.34 30.58 -11.78
CA VAL A 401 -11.55 31.15 -11.18
C VAL A 401 -11.28 31.52 -9.71
N PRO A 402 -11.74 32.70 -9.21
CA PRO A 402 -11.59 33.08 -7.81
C PRO A 402 -12.11 32.01 -6.85
N GLY A 403 -11.24 31.53 -5.93
CA GLY A 403 -11.55 30.42 -5.02
C GLY A 403 -11.68 29.04 -5.71
N GLY A 404 -11.26 28.90 -6.97
CA GLY A 404 -11.44 27.69 -7.77
C GLY A 404 -10.72 26.47 -7.20
N GLY A 405 -9.50 26.63 -6.68
CA GLY A 405 -8.74 25.56 -6.03
C GLY A 405 -9.45 25.01 -4.79
N GLU A 406 -9.94 25.89 -3.92
CA GLU A 406 -10.66 25.51 -2.70
C GLU A 406 -12.02 24.86 -3.01
N ARG A 407 -12.79 25.44 -3.94
CA ARG A 407 -14.06 24.86 -4.39
C ARG A 407 -13.89 23.50 -5.03
N ARG A 408 -12.85 23.33 -5.83
CA ARG A 408 -12.49 22.04 -6.42
C ARG A 408 -12.17 21.02 -5.33
N TYR A 409 -11.30 21.36 -4.38
CA TYR A 409 -10.90 20.47 -3.29
C TYR A 409 -12.08 20.00 -2.46
N THR A 410 -12.94 20.94 -2.04
CA THR A 410 -14.15 20.61 -1.27
C THR A 410 -15.16 19.80 -2.08
N ALA A 411 -15.32 20.06 -3.37
CA ALA A 411 -16.18 19.27 -4.25
C ALA A 411 -15.67 17.83 -4.44
N GLN A 412 -14.35 17.65 -4.57
CA GLN A 412 -13.73 16.32 -4.67
C GLN A 412 -13.89 15.52 -3.37
N PHE A 413 -13.75 16.17 -2.22
CA PHE A 413 -14.03 15.56 -0.92
C PHE A 413 -15.50 15.15 -0.79
N LEU A 414 -16.45 16.03 -1.11
CA LEU A 414 -17.87 15.71 -1.06
C LEU A 414 -18.26 14.61 -2.04
N ALA A 415 -17.71 14.63 -3.27
CA ALA A 415 -17.92 13.55 -4.24
C ALA A 415 -17.42 12.20 -3.72
N SER A 416 -16.29 12.20 -3.01
CA SER A 416 -15.74 10.99 -2.36
C SER A 416 -16.65 10.46 -1.26
N CYS A 417 -17.24 11.35 -0.44
CA CYS A 417 -18.22 10.98 0.59
C CYS A 417 -19.53 10.47 -0.04
N LEU A 418 -20.06 11.12 -1.09
CA LEU A 418 -21.25 10.64 -1.80
C LEU A 418 -21.03 9.28 -2.43
N LEU A 419 -19.85 9.06 -3.01
CA LEU A 419 -19.48 7.76 -3.55
C LEU A 419 -19.39 6.69 -2.43
N ALA A 420 -18.87 7.03 -1.25
CA ALA A 420 -18.86 6.15 -0.09
C ALA A 420 -20.26 5.73 0.32
N LEU A 421 -21.17 6.69 0.46
CA LEU A 421 -22.57 6.42 0.78
C LEU A 421 -23.23 5.53 -0.26
N LEU A 422 -22.96 5.76 -1.55
CA LEU A 422 -23.51 4.92 -2.62
C LEU A 422 -23.12 3.44 -2.48
N PHE A 423 -21.88 3.15 -2.09
CA PHE A 423 -21.40 1.77 -1.94
C PHE A 423 -21.79 1.12 -0.61
N THR A 424 -21.96 1.91 0.45
CA THR A 424 -22.13 1.38 1.81
C THR A 424 -23.52 1.63 2.42
N ALA A 425 -24.43 2.31 1.72
CA ALA A 425 -25.73 2.73 2.28
C ALA A 425 -26.53 1.61 2.98
N PRO A 426 -26.74 0.39 2.42
CA PRO A 426 -27.49 -0.63 3.11
C PRO A 426 -26.80 -1.13 4.38
N VAL A 427 -25.47 -1.28 4.35
CA VAL A 427 -24.67 -1.69 5.52
C VAL A 427 -24.78 -0.62 6.61
N LEU A 428 -24.65 0.66 6.21
CA LEU A 428 -24.76 1.79 7.11
C LEU A 428 -26.13 1.85 7.80
N LEU A 429 -27.20 1.75 7.04
CA LEU A 429 -28.57 1.80 7.59
C LEU A 429 -28.84 0.64 8.55
N ARG A 430 -28.38 -0.55 8.21
CA ARG A 430 -28.54 -1.73 9.07
C ARG A 430 -27.71 -1.64 10.34
N TRP A 431 -26.46 -1.14 10.26
CA TRP A 431 -25.64 -0.92 11.46
C TRP A 431 -26.19 0.21 12.33
N LEU A 432 -26.64 1.33 11.75
CA LEU A 432 -27.27 2.39 12.54
C LEU A 432 -28.49 1.91 13.33
N SER A 433 -29.23 0.90 12.82
CA SER A 433 -30.39 0.34 13.51
C SER A 433 -30.01 -0.74 14.53
N SER A 434 -28.95 -1.51 14.34
CA SER A 434 -28.57 -2.63 15.22
C SER A 434 -27.40 -2.28 16.16
N ASP A 435 -26.45 -1.48 15.73
CA ASP A 435 -25.27 -1.03 16.47
C ASP A 435 -24.89 0.40 16.04
N PRO A 436 -25.46 1.44 16.69
CA PRO A 436 -25.28 2.84 16.30
C PRO A 436 -23.82 3.30 16.34
N LEU A 437 -23.00 2.78 17.27
CA LEU A 437 -21.59 3.13 17.35
C LEU A 437 -20.79 2.61 16.15
N ARG A 438 -21.08 1.40 15.70
CA ARG A 438 -20.50 0.81 14.50
C ARG A 438 -20.91 1.57 13.24
N GLY A 439 -22.19 1.97 13.13
CA GLY A 439 -22.67 2.83 12.07
C GLY A 439 -22.00 4.21 12.06
N ALA A 440 -21.81 4.81 13.24
CA ALA A 440 -21.07 6.07 13.39
C ALA A 440 -19.59 5.92 12.99
N ALA A 441 -18.92 4.83 13.38
CA ALA A 441 -17.54 4.54 12.98
C ALA A 441 -17.42 4.42 11.45
N LEU A 442 -18.37 3.78 10.78
CA LEU A 442 -18.39 3.71 9.31
C LEU A 442 -18.47 5.11 8.68
N LEU A 443 -19.35 5.97 9.14
CA LEU A 443 -19.51 7.33 8.61
C LEU A 443 -18.26 8.19 8.85
N THR A 444 -17.78 8.25 10.10
CA THR A 444 -16.64 9.07 10.47
C THR A 444 -15.36 8.56 9.85
N GLY A 445 -15.18 7.25 9.79
CA GLY A 445 -14.04 6.61 9.15
C GLY A 445 -13.99 6.86 7.63
N LEU A 446 -15.12 6.71 6.94
CA LEU A 446 -15.21 7.01 5.50
C LEU A 446 -14.95 8.49 5.21
N ALA A 447 -15.46 9.40 6.04
CA ALA A 447 -15.19 10.83 5.91
C ALA A 447 -13.69 11.16 6.15
N ALA A 448 -13.08 10.57 7.18
CA ALA A 448 -11.65 10.74 7.45
C ALA A 448 -10.77 10.18 6.31
N LEU A 449 -11.10 9.01 5.77
CA LEU A 449 -10.41 8.42 4.63
C LEU A 449 -10.61 9.24 3.34
N ALA A 450 -11.81 9.81 3.11
CA ALA A 450 -12.06 10.73 1.99
C ALA A 450 -11.23 12.02 2.11
N ALA A 451 -11.10 12.58 3.32
CA ALA A 451 -10.25 13.74 3.58
C ALA A 451 -8.76 13.40 3.36
N ALA A 452 -8.31 12.22 3.81
CA ALA A 452 -6.96 11.73 3.56
C ALA A 452 -6.68 11.54 2.06
N ALA A 453 -7.64 10.96 1.31
CA ALA A 453 -7.52 10.79 -0.14
C ALA A 453 -7.38 12.14 -0.86
N SER A 454 -8.21 13.11 -0.48
CA SER A 454 -8.19 14.45 -1.06
C SER A 454 -6.88 15.18 -0.75
N LEU A 455 -6.41 15.14 0.51
CA LEU A 455 -5.16 15.77 0.93
C LEU A 455 -3.94 15.12 0.28
N LEU A 456 -3.83 13.80 0.34
CA LEU A 456 -2.70 13.07 -0.25
C LEU A 456 -2.67 13.22 -1.77
N GLY A 457 -3.82 13.22 -2.45
CA GLY A 457 -3.90 13.47 -3.87
C GLY A 457 -3.47 14.90 -4.23
N SER A 458 -3.88 15.90 -3.45
CA SER A 458 -3.53 17.31 -3.70
C SER A 458 -2.04 17.60 -3.45
N THR A 459 -1.43 16.99 -2.45
CA THR A 459 -0.02 17.20 -2.08
C THR A 459 0.95 16.34 -2.88
N SER A 460 0.70 15.03 -3.00
CA SER A 460 1.60 14.09 -3.68
C SER A 460 1.48 14.10 -5.21
N ARG A 461 0.41 14.65 -5.76
CA ARG A 461 0.06 14.68 -7.19
C ARG A 461 -0.06 13.28 -7.82
N THR A 462 -0.21 12.25 -7.01
CA THR A 462 -0.30 10.85 -7.46
C THR A 462 -1.37 10.10 -6.67
N SER A 463 -2.13 9.23 -7.35
CA SER A 463 -3.13 8.36 -6.70
C SER A 463 -2.50 7.27 -5.83
N ARG A 464 -1.20 6.99 -6.03
CA ARG A 464 -0.49 5.89 -5.37
C ARG A 464 -0.28 6.13 -3.89
N ALA A 465 -0.05 7.38 -3.47
CA ALA A 465 0.21 7.70 -2.06
C ALA A 465 -0.99 7.31 -1.18
N PHE A 466 -2.19 7.73 -1.57
CA PHE A 466 -3.39 7.32 -0.85
C PHE A 466 -3.65 5.82 -0.99
N LEU A 467 -3.58 5.27 -2.21
CA LEU A 467 -3.89 3.86 -2.47
C LEU A 467 -2.99 2.92 -1.66
N ALA A 468 -1.70 3.21 -1.55
CA ALA A 468 -0.75 2.42 -0.75
C ALA A 468 -1.12 2.43 0.74
N LEU A 469 -1.34 3.62 1.31
CA LEU A 469 -1.71 3.77 2.72
C LEU A 469 -3.08 3.16 3.01
N PHE A 470 -4.04 3.34 2.11
CA PHE A 470 -5.39 2.81 2.24
C PHE A 470 -5.40 1.28 2.22
N LEU A 471 -4.76 0.65 1.23
CA LEU A 471 -4.72 -0.81 1.12
C LEU A 471 -3.96 -1.43 2.29
N PHE A 472 -2.85 -0.80 2.70
CA PHE A 472 -2.13 -1.23 3.89
C PHE A 472 -2.97 -1.07 5.16
N GLY A 473 -3.60 0.09 5.36
CA GLY A 473 -4.47 0.35 6.51
C GLY A 473 -5.65 -0.62 6.59
N MET A 474 -6.25 -0.96 5.44
CA MET A 474 -7.29 -1.99 5.36
C MET A 474 -6.78 -3.37 5.79
N TYR A 475 -5.59 -3.77 5.31
CA TYR A 475 -4.98 -5.02 5.72
C TYR A 475 -4.76 -5.05 7.24
N VAL A 476 -4.17 -3.99 7.80
CA VAL A 476 -3.94 -3.88 9.25
C VAL A 476 -5.26 -3.89 10.03
N ALA A 477 -6.27 -3.15 9.58
CA ALA A 477 -7.57 -3.10 10.24
C ALA A 477 -8.27 -4.47 10.27
N THR A 478 -8.15 -5.27 9.20
CA THR A 478 -8.72 -6.62 9.16
C THR A 478 -7.97 -7.63 10.03
N GLN A 479 -6.69 -7.39 10.35
CA GLN A 479 -5.90 -8.25 11.25
C GLN A 479 -6.03 -7.85 12.73
N ALA A 480 -6.24 -6.56 13.01
CA ALA A 480 -6.30 -6.02 14.38
C ALA A 480 -7.72 -6.12 14.96
N VAL A 481 -8.22 -7.35 15.15
CA VAL A 481 -9.63 -7.64 15.53
C VAL A 481 -10.01 -7.09 16.92
N THR A 482 -9.04 -6.86 17.80
CA THR A 482 -9.30 -6.47 19.21
C THR A 482 -8.98 -5.00 19.52
N VAL A 483 -8.45 -4.24 18.54
CA VAL A 483 -7.98 -2.87 18.79
C VAL A 483 -8.96 -1.83 18.23
N PRO A 484 -9.74 -1.13 19.10
CA PRO A 484 -10.79 -0.17 18.66
C PRO A 484 -10.26 0.97 17.78
N SER A 485 -9.05 1.47 18.04
CA SER A 485 -8.44 2.58 17.28
C SER A 485 -8.06 2.21 15.84
N LEU A 486 -7.85 0.92 15.55
CA LEU A 486 -7.55 0.41 14.22
C LEU A 486 -8.80 -0.01 13.44
N ASP A 487 -9.95 -0.15 14.09
CA ASP A 487 -11.24 -0.44 13.46
C ASP A 487 -11.88 0.84 12.87
N VAL A 488 -11.16 1.46 11.92
CA VAL A 488 -11.49 2.80 11.39
C VAL A 488 -12.87 2.89 10.74
N VAL A 489 -13.42 1.78 10.22
CA VAL A 489 -14.73 1.75 9.54
C VAL A 489 -15.68 0.72 10.15
N GLY A 490 -15.40 0.25 11.35
CA GLY A 490 -16.28 -0.68 12.07
C GLY A 490 -16.32 -2.10 11.51
N PHE A 491 -15.28 -2.57 10.80
CA PHE A 491 -15.24 -3.92 10.22
C PHE A 491 -15.37 -5.02 11.29
N ASN A 492 -14.64 -4.86 12.39
CA ASN A 492 -14.53 -5.85 13.45
C ASN A 492 -15.61 -5.68 14.52
N GLY A 493 -16.34 -4.56 14.53
CA GLY A 493 -17.38 -4.28 15.53
C GLY A 493 -16.85 -3.99 16.93
N VAL A 494 -15.58 -3.57 17.05
CA VAL A 494 -14.93 -3.19 18.32
C VAL A 494 -14.78 -1.68 18.49
N ALA A 495 -15.34 -0.89 17.55
CA ALA A 495 -15.29 0.56 17.59
C ALA A 495 -15.99 1.09 18.86
N ASP A 496 -15.34 2.03 19.54
CA ASP A 496 -15.85 2.72 20.73
C ASP A 496 -16.06 4.23 20.48
N ALA A 497 -16.65 4.93 21.43
CA ALA A 497 -16.91 6.37 21.30
C ALA A 497 -15.62 7.19 21.15
N ARG A 498 -14.50 6.72 21.73
CA ARG A 498 -13.20 7.39 21.61
C ARG A 498 -12.62 7.22 20.21
N SER A 499 -12.72 6.02 19.62
CA SER A 499 -12.26 5.77 18.25
C SER A 499 -13.08 6.59 17.24
N VAL A 500 -14.40 6.69 17.40
CA VAL A 500 -15.26 7.53 16.57
C VAL A 500 -14.89 9.02 16.69
N ALA A 501 -14.66 9.52 17.92
CA ALA A 501 -14.24 10.91 18.14
C ALA A 501 -12.87 11.20 17.53
N THR A 502 -11.90 10.29 17.69
CA THR A 502 -10.56 10.46 17.09
C THR A 502 -10.60 10.47 15.57
N GLN A 503 -11.42 9.63 14.94
CA GLN A 503 -11.64 9.61 13.49
C GLN A 503 -12.26 10.92 13.00
N LEU A 504 -13.26 11.44 13.71
CA LEU A 504 -13.91 12.71 13.39
C LEU A 504 -12.91 13.89 13.45
N ILE A 505 -12.13 13.97 14.53
CA ILE A 505 -11.11 15.00 14.72
C ILE A 505 -10.02 14.88 13.65
N ALA A 506 -9.52 13.67 13.39
CA ALA A 506 -8.51 13.43 12.37
C ALA A 506 -9.03 13.82 10.97
N GLY A 507 -10.25 13.43 10.63
CA GLY A 507 -10.91 13.79 9.37
C GLY A 507 -11.06 15.30 9.20
N ALA A 508 -11.50 16.01 10.26
CA ALA A 508 -11.63 17.45 10.25
C ALA A 508 -10.27 18.17 10.08
N LEU A 509 -9.23 17.69 10.78
CA LEU A 509 -7.87 18.22 10.65
C LEU A 509 -7.28 18.00 9.25
N LEU A 510 -7.47 16.81 8.67
CA LEU A 510 -7.02 16.50 7.31
C LEU A 510 -7.74 17.36 6.26
N LEU A 511 -9.05 17.56 6.42
CA LEU A 511 -9.84 18.42 5.55
C LEU A 511 -9.37 19.88 5.65
N ALA A 512 -9.21 20.42 6.86
CA ALA A 512 -8.73 21.76 7.11
C ALA A 512 -7.33 21.99 6.54
N ALA A 513 -6.41 21.03 6.74
CA ALA A 513 -5.06 21.07 6.19
C ALA A 513 -5.07 21.13 4.65
N GLY A 514 -5.95 20.38 4.01
CA GLY A 514 -6.08 20.38 2.56
C GLY A 514 -6.64 21.69 2.00
N VAL A 515 -7.67 22.23 2.63
CA VAL A 515 -8.22 23.56 2.27
C VAL A 515 -7.15 24.64 2.44
N TRP A 516 -6.42 24.61 3.55
CA TRP A 516 -5.32 25.56 3.81
C TRP A 516 -4.21 25.42 2.77
N HIS A 517 -3.84 24.20 2.41
CA HIS A 517 -2.84 23.93 1.36
C HIS A 517 -3.25 24.51 0.00
N GLU A 518 -4.51 24.36 -0.42
CA GLU A 518 -4.98 24.91 -1.70
C GLU A 518 -5.06 26.45 -1.67
N LYS A 519 -5.43 27.06 -0.53
CA LYS A 519 -5.37 28.53 -0.32
C LYS A 519 -3.95 29.06 -0.45
N TRP A 520 -3.01 28.42 0.22
CA TRP A 520 -1.60 28.82 0.20
C TRP A 520 -0.98 28.68 -1.20
N ARG A 521 -1.36 27.66 -1.97
CA ARG A 521 -0.96 27.52 -3.37
C ARG A 521 -1.51 28.65 -4.25
N ALA A 522 -2.75 29.04 -4.05
CA ALA A 522 -3.38 30.11 -4.82
C ALA A 522 -2.70 31.48 -4.60
N VAL A 523 -2.06 31.70 -3.46
CA VAL A 523 -1.30 32.93 -3.16
C VAL A 523 0.09 32.91 -3.80
N ARG A 524 0.65 31.74 -4.06
CA ARG A 524 2.02 31.58 -4.62
C ARG A 524 2.10 31.51 -6.15
N ASN A 525 1.00 31.17 -6.80
CA ASN A 525 0.88 31.13 -8.26
C ASN A 525 0.21 32.42 -8.78
#